data_17b581acf6711ba1a6c044a13232a7e0
#
_entry.id   17b581acf6711ba1a6c044a13232a7e0
#
_cell.length_a   1.000
_cell.length_b   1.000
_cell.length_c   1.000
_cell.angle_alpha   90.00
_cell.angle_beta   90.00
_cell.angle_gamma   90.00
#
_symmetry.space_group_name_H-M   'P 1'
#
loop_
_entity.id
_entity.type
_entity.pdbx_description
1 polymer ?
#
loop_
_entity_poly.entity_id
_entity_poly.type
_entity_poly.pdbx_seq_one_letter_code
_entity_poly.pdbx_strand_id
1 'polypeptide(L)'
;FKYTMWASYLGDRYQAHLLFSTNHEKMTENGGITNDDYIKHPEIYTESFATNEIPTVLEQNWNRLDNQHIFFTHRYNVGFSRKVKMTEEEIKAKKFAMASKKENAEEEAKEEARKKAKEQGKKFDEKAYDKQQGAKFSGRPDGARIAGDEPAKGSAAKDIRNDSTRIAVNGKAAADSLLAIQKKNAEDSLFYKSEYVPVTSFIHTVKFDNYRRIYEAYQTPADYYLNEYYDAGRLTGDSIYDQTKHWHMKNTFAIAMLEGFNKWAKAGLKAFASYDLRHYELPTMEGGFEKYNEHALSVGGQLSKQEGKTLHYNAVAEIGLTGVDAGTLAIDGNVDVNIPFLGDTLQVRGDAFFHRETPSFYYRNYHARHLWWENDLDKTIQTRIMGTLSFPKTRTKLRVAVDEIKNYTYFSQSYDITEEGLRTGVMVTPMQESGGINLLTAQLEQNFRLGILNWENQFTYQHSSKESVLPVPAFNAYTNLYIKFKVVKVLNVDLGADMRYFTSYEAPDYSPYMGQYTVQGNGENNVKIGNYPIVNV
;
A
#
# COMPACT_ATOMS: atom_id res chain seq x y z
N PHE A 1 -17.89 -2.21 -9.03
CA PHE A 1 -18.12 -1.29 -7.89
C PHE A 1 -17.02 -1.48 -6.85
N LYS A 2 -16.35 -0.38 -6.50
CA LYS A 2 -15.30 -0.36 -5.46
C LYS A 2 -15.58 0.78 -4.49
N TYR A 3 -15.52 0.48 -3.20
CA TYR A 3 -15.62 1.45 -2.12
C TYR A 3 -14.43 1.31 -1.18
N THR A 4 -13.80 2.42 -0.81
CA THR A 4 -12.68 2.44 0.13
C THR A 4 -12.87 3.57 1.12
N MET A 5 -12.71 3.26 2.40
CA MET A 5 -12.72 4.20 3.52
C MET A 5 -11.44 4.03 4.33
N TRP A 6 -10.88 5.12 4.77
CA TRP A 6 -9.72 5.10 5.66
C TRP A 6 -9.88 6.14 6.76
N ALA A 7 -9.29 5.85 7.91
CA ALA A 7 -9.25 6.74 9.05
C ALA A 7 -7.88 6.64 9.73
N SER A 8 -7.38 7.77 10.22
CA SER A 8 -6.11 7.82 10.94
C SER A 8 -6.22 8.70 12.17
N TYR A 9 -5.67 8.22 13.27
CA TYR A 9 -5.44 8.97 14.48
C TYR A 9 -3.93 9.07 14.73
N LEU A 10 -3.41 10.28 14.84
CA LEU A 10 -1.98 10.56 15.00
C LEU A 10 -1.76 11.35 16.29
N GLY A 11 -1.48 10.66 17.38
CA GLY A 11 -1.03 11.24 18.63
C GLY A 11 0.44 10.93 18.90
N ASP A 12 1.05 11.61 19.85
CA ASP A 12 2.47 11.44 20.19
C ASP A 12 2.77 10.03 20.69
N ARG A 13 1.92 9.51 21.57
CA ARG A 13 2.10 8.17 22.17
C ARG A 13 1.30 7.09 21.50
N TYR A 14 0.12 7.41 21.01
CA TYR A 14 -0.76 6.44 20.37
C TYR A 14 -1.10 6.86 18.96
N GLN A 15 -1.01 5.93 18.04
CA GLN A 15 -1.36 6.12 16.63
C GLN A 15 -2.17 4.92 16.17
N ALA A 16 -3.17 5.16 15.35
CA ALA A 16 -4.00 4.11 14.78
C ALA A 16 -4.40 4.45 13.34
N HIS A 17 -4.45 3.42 12.50
CA HIS A 17 -4.87 3.53 11.11
C HIS A 17 -5.85 2.41 10.81
N LEU A 18 -6.96 2.75 10.21
CA LEU A 18 -7.98 1.84 9.73
C LEU A 18 -8.16 2.03 8.24
N LEU A 19 -8.15 0.94 7.49
CA LEU A 19 -8.57 0.88 6.10
C LEU A 19 -9.66 -0.18 5.96
N PHE A 20 -10.75 0.19 5.36
CA PHE A 20 -11.78 -0.71 4.88
C PHE A 20 -11.94 -0.56 3.38
N SER A 21 -11.97 -1.66 2.65
CA SER A 21 -12.21 -1.66 1.21
C SER A 21 -13.16 -2.80 0.85
N THR A 22 -14.12 -2.53 0.00
CA THR A 22 -14.96 -3.56 -0.62
C THR A 22 -14.93 -3.37 -2.13
N ASN A 23 -14.87 -4.49 -2.83
CA ASN A 23 -14.85 -4.54 -4.28
C ASN A 23 -15.86 -5.59 -4.76
N HIS A 24 -16.69 -5.21 -5.72
CA HIS A 24 -17.60 -6.09 -6.39
C HIS A 24 -17.41 -5.94 -7.90
N GLU A 25 -16.99 -7.02 -8.54
CA GLU A 25 -16.71 -7.07 -9.97
C GLU A 25 -17.54 -8.19 -10.62
N LYS A 26 -18.02 -7.91 -11.81
CA LYS A 26 -18.59 -8.91 -12.71
C LYS A 26 -17.93 -8.74 -14.06
N MET A 27 -17.24 -9.77 -14.52
CA MET A 27 -16.53 -9.81 -15.78
C MET A 27 -17.22 -10.81 -16.70
N THR A 28 -17.43 -10.42 -17.93
CA THR A 28 -17.92 -11.34 -18.97
C THR A 28 -16.76 -12.15 -19.51
N GLU A 29 -16.95 -13.45 -19.63
CA GLU A 29 -15.98 -14.38 -20.17
C GLU A 29 -16.42 -14.85 -21.53
N ASN A 30 -15.62 -14.60 -22.55
CA ASN A 30 -15.98 -14.89 -23.94
C ASN A 30 -15.26 -16.14 -24.52
N GLY A 31 -14.25 -16.67 -23.84
CA GLY A 31 -13.51 -17.87 -24.27
C GLY A 31 -12.67 -17.71 -25.55
N GLY A 32 -12.57 -16.48 -26.09
CA GLY A 32 -11.91 -16.19 -27.35
C GLY A 32 -12.88 -16.11 -28.54
N ILE A 33 -12.36 -15.75 -29.71
CA ILE A 33 -13.12 -15.67 -30.96
C ILE A 33 -13.32 -17.05 -31.58
N THR A 34 -14.41 -17.26 -32.31
CA THR A 34 -14.74 -18.55 -32.92
C THR A 34 -13.92 -18.86 -34.17
N ASN A 35 -13.42 -17.83 -34.86
CA ASN A 35 -12.60 -17.99 -36.06
C ASN A 35 -11.56 -16.86 -36.14
N ASP A 36 -10.30 -17.24 -36.24
CA ASP A 36 -9.15 -16.34 -36.37
C ASP A 36 -9.19 -15.47 -37.65
N ASP A 37 -9.94 -15.89 -38.68
CA ASP A 37 -10.06 -15.18 -39.95
C ASP A 37 -10.67 -13.77 -39.77
N TYR A 38 -11.48 -13.55 -38.74
CA TYR A 38 -11.96 -12.20 -38.38
C TYR A 38 -10.81 -11.21 -38.14
N ILE A 39 -9.64 -11.72 -37.73
CA ILE A 39 -8.45 -10.88 -37.46
C ILE A 39 -7.41 -11.04 -38.57
N LYS A 40 -7.15 -12.27 -39.04
CA LYS A 40 -6.10 -12.56 -40.02
C LYS A 40 -6.47 -12.20 -41.45
N HIS A 41 -7.74 -12.39 -41.79
CA HIS A 41 -8.30 -12.26 -43.14
C HIS A 41 -9.65 -11.52 -43.14
N PRO A 42 -9.74 -10.30 -42.58
CA PRO A 42 -11.02 -9.58 -42.49
C PRO A 42 -11.63 -9.29 -43.87
N GLU A 43 -10.82 -9.34 -44.94
CA GLU A 43 -11.24 -9.13 -46.32
C GLU A 43 -12.14 -10.22 -46.89
N ILE A 44 -12.20 -11.41 -46.29
CA ILE A 44 -13.12 -12.47 -46.73
C ILE A 44 -14.56 -12.24 -46.31
N TYR A 45 -14.82 -11.33 -45.37
CA TYR A 45 -16.15 -11.00 -44.93
C TYR A 45 -16.69 -9.85 -45.77
N THR A 46 -17.85 -10.08 -46.39
CA THR A 46 -18.47 -9.13 -47.35
C THR A 46 -19.07 -7.90 -46.70
N GLU A 47 -19.36 -7.97 -45.41
CA GLU A 47 -19.89 -6.88 -44.62
C GLU A 47 -18.85 -6.41 -43.60
N SER A 48 -18.76 -5.08 -43.43
CA SER A 48 -17.91 -4.54 -42.35
C SER A 48 -18.56 -4.84 -41.02
N PHE A 49 -17.76 -5.35 -40.08
CA PHE A 49 -18.21 -5.65 -38.73
C PHE A 49 -17.42 -4.84 -37.69
N ALA A 50 -18.03 -4.53 -36.58
CA ALA A 50 -17.34 -3.96 -35.43
C ALA A 50 -16.70 -5.09 -34.59
N THR A 51 -15.65 -4.78 -33.85
CA THR A 51 -14.94 -5.75 -33.00
C THR A 51 -15.83 -6.46 -31.98
N ASN A 52 -16.90 -5.80 -31.54
CA ASN A 52 -17.87 -6.36 -30.60
C ASN A 52 -18.93 -7.27 -31.28
N GLU A 53 -18.91 -7.35 -32.58
CA GLU A 53 -19.79 -8.24 -33.38
C GLU A 53 -19.12 -9.55 -33.77
N ILE A 54 -17.81 -9.69 -33.52
CA ILE A 54 -17.08 -10.94 -33.75
C ILE A 54 -17.63 -12.01 -32.81
N PRO A 55 -18.09 -13.17 -33.34
CA PRO A 55 -18.60 -14.24 -32.51
C PRO A 55 -17.54 -14.81 -31.55
N THR A 56 -17.97 -15.10 -30.34
CA THR A 56 -17.10 -15.66 -29.29
C THR A 56 -17.53 -17.05 -28.89
N VAL A 57 -16.59 -17.85 -28.38
CA VAL A 57 -16.81 -19.28 -28.05
C VAL A 57 -17.78 -19.44 -26.89
N LEU A 58 -17.69 -18.56 -25.89
CA LEU A 58 -18.55 -18.58 -24.72
C LEU A 58 -19.49 -17.39 -24.75
N GLU A 59 -20.77 -17.65 -24.54
CA GLU A 59 -21.80 -16.63 -24.40
C GLU A 59 -22.47 -16.74 -23.03
N GLN A 60 -22.89 -15.61 -22.46
CA GLN A 60 -23.56 -15.54 -21.16
C GLN A 60 -22.77 -16.23 -20.01
N ASN A 61 -21.46 -16.08 -20.03
CA ASN A 61 -20.55 -16.58 -18.99
C ASN A 61 -19.92 -15.41 -18.24
N TRP A 62 -19.85 -15.51 -16.91
CA TRP A 62 -19.32 -14.45 -16.06
C TRP A 62 -18.52 -14.97 -14.89
N ASN A 63 -17.48 -14.24 -14.54
CA ASN A 63 -16.82 -14.29 -13.24
C ASN A 63 -17.33 -13.16 -12.38
N ARG A 64 -17.81 -13.49 -11.18
CA ARG A 64 -18.20 -12.52 -10.16
C ARG A 64 -17.24 -12.63 -8.97
N LEU A 65 -16.72 -11.48 -8.56
CA LEU A 65 -15.77 -11.37 -7.46
C LEU A 65 -16.30 -10.39 -6.43
N ASP A 66 -16.42 -10.85 -5.18
CA ASP A 66 -16.75 -10.02 -4.02
C ASP A 66 -15.59 -10.08 -3.04
N ASN A 67 -14.93 -8.96 -2.82
CA ASN A 67 -13.79 -8.84 -1.92
C ASN A 67 -14.06 -7.79 -0.85
N GLN A 68 -13.71 -8.10 0.40
CA GLN A 68 -13.76 -7.18 1.51
C GLN A 68 -12.44 -7.25 2.26
N HIS A 69 -11.85 -6.09 2.51
CA HIS A 69 -10.57 -5.98 3.20
C HIS A 69 -10.71 -5.04 4.39
N ILE A 70 -10.27 -5.48 5.55
CA ILE A 70 -10.10 -4.66 6.74
C ILE A 70 -8.64 -4.72 7.12
N PHE A 71 -8.02 -3.57 7.21
CA PHE A 71 -6.66 -3.44 7.72
C PHE A 71 -6.70 -2.45 8.88
N PHE A 72 -6.36 -2.92 10.06
CA PHE A 72 -6.25 -2.09 11.24
C PHE A 72 -4.87 -2.25 11.84
N THR A 73 -4.16 -1.16 12.00
CA THR A 73 -2.88 -1.14 12.71
C THR A 73 -2.88 -0.03 13.73
N HIS A 74 -2.39 -0.34 14.91
CA HIS A 74 -2.18 0.65 15.94
C HIS A 74 -0.85 0.43 16.65
N ARG A 75 -0.31 1.51 17.16
CA ARG A 75 0.93 1.46 17.91
C ARG A 75 0.88 2.36 19.14
N TYR A 76 1.51 1.89 20.18
CA TYR A 76 1.78 2.65 21.38
C TYR A 76 3.28 2.90 21.52
N ASN A 77 3.66 4.16 21.57
CA ASN A 77 5.03 4.60 21.64
C ASN A 77 5.44 4.89 23.08
N VAL A 78 6.55 4.32 23.52
CA VAL A 78 7.21 4.62 24.79
C VAL A 78 8.49 5.38 24.49
N GLY A 79 8.68 6.53 25.14
CA GLY A 79 9.80 7.42 24.89
C GLY A 79 9.87 8.56 25.90
N PHE A 80 10.59 9.58 25.53
CA PHE A 80 10.77 10.78 26.38
C PHE A 80 10.52 12.05 25.57
N SER A 81 10.21 13.13 26.27
CA SER A 81 10.08 14.45 25.66
C SER A 81 11.41 15.20 25.76
N ARG A 82 11.87 15.77 24.67
CA ARG A 82 13.04 16.64 24.61
C ARG A 82 12.63 18.06 24.18
N LYS A 83 13.35 19.04 24.67
CA LYS A 83 13.22 20.42 24.20
C LYS A 83 14.01 20.57 22.88
N VAL A 84 13.33 20.96 21.82
CA VAL A 84 13.91 21.22 20.50
C VAL A 84 13.72 22.68 20.15
N LYS A 85 14.75 23.31 19.61
CA LYS A 85 14.66 24.70 19.15
C LYS A 85 13.71 24.78 17.94
N MET A 86 12.75 25.70 18.02
CA MET A 86 11.78 25.93 16.96
C MET A 86 12.45 26.62 15.76
N THR A 87 11.94 26.32 14.56
CA THR A 87 12.34 27.06 13.36
C THR A 87 11.81 28.50 13.39
N GLU A 88 12.39 29.38 12.57
CA GLU A 88 11.93 30.78 12.50
C GLU A 88 10.45 30.89 12.08
N GLU A 89 10.00 30.00 11.20
CA GLU A 89 8.60 29.93 10.75
C GLU A 89 7.67 29.50 11.88
N GLU A 90 8.04 28.48 12.65
CA GLU A 90 7.29 28.01 13.82
C GLU A 90 7.20 29.10 14.90
N ILE A 91 8.28 29.86 15.13
CA ILE A 91 8.30 30.98 16.07
C ILE A 91 7.35 32.08 15.58
N LYS A 92 7.37 32.41 14.28
CA LYS A 92 6.45 33.41 13.70
C LYS A 92 4.99 32.98 13.83
N ALA A 93 4.69 31.70 13.47
CA ALA A 93 3.35 31.13 13.59
C ALA A 93 2.85 31.14 15.05
N LYS A 94 3.71 30.78 16.01
CA LYS A 94 3.37 30.79 17.43
C LYS A 94 3.12 32.20 17.96
N LYS A 95 3.95 33.19 17.59
CA LYS A 95 3.74 34.59 17.94
C LYS A 95 2.42 35.13 17.38
N PHE A 96 2.11 34.78 16.12
CA PHE A 96 0.83 35.15 15.50
C PHE A 96 -0.36 34.51 16.23
N ALA A 97 -0.30 33.23 16.53
CA ALA A 97 -1.36 32.52 17.27
C ALA A 97 -1.55 33.08 18.68
N MET A 98 -0.46 33.48 19.36
CA MET A 98 -0.54 34.13 20.67
C MET A 98 -1.17 35.53 20.57
N ALA A 99 -0.84 36.31 19.54
CA ALA A 99 -1.42 37.64 19.30
C ALA A 99 -2.92 37.53 19.01
N SER A 100 -3.34 36.64 18.10
CA SER A 100 -4.75 36.38 17.78
C SER A 100 -5.55 35.90 19.00
N LYS A 101 -4.97 35.01 19.81
CA LYS A 101 -5.62 34.51 21.01
C LYS A 101 -5.81 35.61 22.07
N LYS A 102 -4.85 36.56 22.17
CA LYS A 102 -4.95 37.72 23.04
C LYS A 102 -6.03 38.67 22.54
N GLU A 103 -6.06 38.96 21.25
CA GLU A 103 -7.06 39.84 20.62
C GLU A 103 -8.49 39.29 20.79
N ASN A 104 -8.70 37.99 20.54
CA ASN A 104 -9.99 37.32 20.78
C ASN A 104 -10.42 37.37 22.24
N ALA A 105 -9.49 37.14 23.19
CA ALA A 105 -9.79 37.21 24.62
C ALA A 105 -10.13 38.65 25.07
N GLU A 106 -9.50 39.67 24.48
CA GLU A 106 -9.83 41.09 24.71
C GLU A 106 -11.21 41.46 24.14
N GLU A 107 -11.57 40.93 22.95
CA GLU A 107 -12.91 41.10 22.37
C GLU A 107 -14.00 40.43 23.20
N GLU A 108 -13.79 39.15 23.61
CA GLU A 108 -14.74 38.45 24.50
C GLU A 108 -14.95 39.18 25.82
N ALA A 109 -13.89 39.65 26.45
CA ALA A 109 -13.98 40.44 27.70
C ALA A 109 -14.74 41.75 27.48
N LYS A 110 -14.56 42.38 26.31
CA LYS A 110 -15.27 43.61 25.92
C LYS A 110 -16.75 43.38 25.67
N GLU A 111 -17.09 42.25 25.02
CA GLU A 111 -18.49 41.84 24.83
C GLU A 111 -19.19 41.50 26.15
N GLU A 112 -18.52 40.78 27.05
CA GLU A 112 -19.07 40.53 28.40
C GLU A 112 -19.32 41.80 29.18
N ALA A 113 -18.41 42.77 29.11
CA ALA A 113 -18.58 44.07 29.78
C ALA A 113 -19.75 44.86 29.17
N ARG A 114 -19.95 44.80 27.85
CA ARG A 114 -21.12 45.38 27.16
C ARG A 114 -22.43 44.74 27.63
N LYS A 115 -22.48 43.41 27.73
CA LYS A 115 -23.64 42.66 28.22
C LYS A 115 -23.98 43.04 29.67
N LYS A 116 -23.00 43.08 30.55
CA LYS A 116 -23.18 43.50 31.96
C LYS A 116 -23.65 44.95 32.10
N ALA A 117 -23.13 45.88 31.29
CA ALA A 117 -23.60 47.28 31.27
C ALA A 117 -25.07 47.40 30.82
N LYS A 118 -25.47 46.61 29.80
CA LYS A 118 -26.84 46.54 29.30
C LYS A 118 -27.82 45.97 30.34
N GLU A 119 -27.42 44.93 31.07
CA GLU A 119 -28.19 44.34 32.18
C GLU A 119 -28.39 45.34 33.34
N GLN A 120 -27.41 46.23 33.57
CA GLN A 120 -27.48 47.28 34.59
C GLN A 120 -28.15 48.56 34.12
N GLY A 121 -28.71 48.60 32.91
CA GLY A 121 -29.34 49.79 32.33
C GLY A 121 -28.38 50.94 32.06
N LYS A 122 -27.06 50.72 32.02
CA LYS A 122 -26.03 51.71 31.80
C LYS A 122 -25.51 51.69 30.36
N LYS A 123 -25.20 52.84 29.82
CA LYS A 123 -24.57 52.94 28.51
C LYS A 123 -23.09 52.54 28.62
N PHE A 124 -22.65 51.58 27.81
CA PHE A 124 -21.24 51.13 27.80
C PHE A 124 -20.36 52.20 27.16
N ASP A 125 -19.38 52.70 27.91
CA ASP A 125 -18.37 53.65 27.43
C ASP A 125 -17.07 52.90 27.13
N GLU A 126 -16.83 52.68 25.82
CA GLU A 126 -15.69 51.92 25.30
C GLU A 126 -14.35 52.59 25.65
N LYS A 127 -14.28 53.94 25.59
CA LYS A 127 -13.05 54.67 25.89
C LYS A 127 -12.68 54.60 27.38
N ALA A 128 -13.69 54.61 28.26
CA ALA A 128 -13.47 54.43 29.69
C ALA A 128 -13.03 53.00 30.02
N TYR A 129 -13.61 51.99 29.34
CA TYR A 129 -13.22 50.59 29.49
C TYR A 129 -11.77 50.37 29.05
N ASP A 130 -11.37 50.82 27.84
CA ASP A 130 -10.03 50.65 27.30
C ASP A 130 -8.98 51.38 28.17
N LYS A 131 -9.31 52.56 28.73
CA LYS A 131 -8.45 53.28 29.66
C LYS A 131 -8.29 52.54 31.00
N GLN A 132 -9.33 51.91 31.49
CA GLN A 132 -9.32 51.11 32.72
C GLN A 132 -8.53 49.80 32.54
N GLN A 133 -8.60 49.14 31.37
CA GLN A 133 -7.79 47.99 31.03
C GLN A 133 -6.33 48.36 30.81
N GLY A 134 -6.03 49.45 30.13
CA GLY A 134 -4.67 49.97 29.97
C GLY A 134 -3.98 50.32 31.32
N ALA A 135 -4.75 50.76 32.32
CA ALA A 135 -4.23 50.99 33.68
C ALA A 135 -3.95 49.68 34.46
N LYS A 136 -4.66 48.59 34.17
CA LYS A 136 -4.40 47.26 34.76
C LYS A 136 -3.15 46.57 34.20
N PHE A 137 -2.69 46.94 33.03
CA PHE A 137 -1.50 46.36 32.37
C PHE A 137 -0.19 47.09 32.74
N SER A 138 -0.14 47.83 33.82
CA SER A 138 1.10 48.47 34.29
C SER A 138 2.07 47.50 34.99
N GLY A 139 2.31 46.33 34.43
CA GLY A 139 3.45 45.48 34.77
C GLY A 139 3.39 44.70 36.08
N ARG A 140 2.31 44.79 36.87
CA ARG A 140 2.11 43.96 38.08
C ARG A 140 1.18 42.78 37.79
N PRO A 141 1.56 41.54 38.16
CA PRO A 141 0.61 40.42 38.18
C PRO A 141 -0.57 40.78 39.12
N ASP A 142 -1.81 40.46 38.70
CA ASP A 142 -3.00 40.67 39.52
C ASP A 142 -2.83 39.99 40.89
N GLY A 143 -2.92 40.79 41.99
CA GLY A 143 -2.81 40.32 43.36
C GLY A 143 -1.40 40.28 43.95
N ALA A 144 -0.36 40.72 43.25
CA ALA A 144 0.98 40.87 43.85
C ALA A 144 1.01 42.06 44.82
N ARG A 145 1.15 41.80 46.12
CA ARG A 145 1.42 42.83 47.15
C ARG A 145 2.90 42.79 47.51
N ILE A 146 3.51 43.97 47.54
CA ILE A 146 4.85 44.11 48.09
C ILE A 146 4.70 44.22 49.62
N ALA A 147 5.56 43.51 50.37
CA ALA A 147 5.60 43.63 51.82
C ALA A 147 5.90 45.07 52.20
N GLY A 148 4.93 45.76 52.81
CA GLY A 148 4.99 47.21 53.17
C GLY A 148 3.85 48.07 52.62
N ASP A 149 3.00 47.58 51.72
CA ASP A 149 1.80 48.30 51.30
C ASP A 149 0.74 48.23 52.39
N GLU A 150 0.26 49.43 52.87
CA GLU A 150 -0.82 49.49 53.83
C GLU A 150 -2.12 48.86 53.28
N PRO A 151 -2.88 48.16 54.12
CA PRO A 151 -4.16 47.60 53.71
C PRO A 151 -5.16 48.71 53.38
N ALA A 152 -5.77 48.66 52.20
CA ALA A 152 -6.84 49.57 51.84
C ALA A 152 -7.96 49.46 52.88
N LYS A 153 -8.25 50.56 53.57
CA LYS A 153 -9.36 50.70 54.53
C LYS A 153 -10.67 50.38 53.78
N GLY A 154 -11.30 49.25 54.10
CA GLY A 154 -12.69 49.02 53.73
C GLY A 154 -13.05 47.69 52.99
N SER A 155 -12.19 46.74 52.86
CA SER A 155 -12.62 45.42 52.38
C SER A 155 -12.60 44.37 53.49
N ALA A 156 -13.80 43.89 53.86
CA ALA A 156 -13.95 42.76 54.77
C ALA A 156 -13.10 41.58 54.28
N ALA A 157 -12.32 41.02 55.21
CA ALA A 157 -11.49 39.83 54.93
C ALA A 157 -12.37 38.68 54.50
N LYS A 158 -12.48 38.46 53.20
CA LYS A 158 -12.96 37.18 52.65
C LYS A 158 -11.82 36.16 52.74
N ASP A 159 -12.16 35.06 53.32
CA ASP A 159 -11.32 33.92 53.62
C ASP A 159 -10.37 33.55 52.48
N ILE A 160 -9.07 33.76 52.70
CA ILE A 160 -8.00 33.60 51.72
C ILE A 160 -7.44 32.15 51.76
N ARG A 161 -8.19 31.18 52.31
CA ARG A 161 -7.67 29.83 52.58
C ARG A 161 -7.75 28.83 51.45
N ASN A 162 -8.32 29.13 50.29
CA ASN A 162 -8.56 28.13 49.21
C ASN A 162 -8.18 28.55 47.79
N ASP A 163 -7.21 29.45 47.60
CA ASP A 163 -6.69 29.73 46.27
C ASP A 163 -5.33 29.03 46.05
N SER A 164 -5.37 27.82 45.53
CA SER A 164 -4.20 26.96 45.27
C SER A 164 -3.26 27.50 44.15
N THR A 165 -3.59 28.67 43.58
CA THR A 165 -2.79 29.31 42.52
C THR A 165 -1.83 30.37 43.04
N ARG A 166 -1.87 30.73 44.35
CA ARG A 166 -1.04 31.77 44.95
C ARG A 166 0.22 31.19 45.58
N ILE A 167 1.37 31.49 45.02
CA ILE A 167 2.66 31.17 45.63
C ILE A 167 3.03 32.29 46.62
N ALA A 168 3.09 31.93 47.89
CA ALA A 168 3.58 32.86 48.94
C ALA A 168 5.12 32.97 48.83
N VAL A 169 5.62 34.18 48.59
CA VAL A 169 7.05 34.45 48.45
C VAL A 169 7.54 35.33 49.60
N ASN A 170 8.45 34.81 50.40
CA ASN A 170 9.05 35.54 51.49
C ASN A 170 10.30 36.31 51.02
N GLY A 171 10.15 37.62 50.81
CA GLY A 171 11.27 38.52 50.51
C GLY A 171 11.41 38.92 49.04
N LYS A 172 11.95 40.13 48.82
CA LYS A 172 12.15 40.72 47.48
C LYS A 172 13.06 39.86 46.58
N ALA A 173 14.14 39.31 47.13
CA ALA A 173 15.09 38.49 46.38
C ALA A 173 14.45 37.18 45.85
N ALA A 174 13.54 36.57 46.62
CA ALA A 174 12.81 35.37 46.20
C ALA A 174 11.73 35.73 45.14
N ALA A 175 11.08 36.89 45.22
CA ALA A 175 10.16 37.37 44.20
C ALA A 175 10.87 37.70 42.88
N ASP A 176 12.02 38.34 42.92
CA ASP A 176 12.83 38.66 41.74
C ASP A 176 13.37 37.37 41.09
N SER A 177 13.75 36.37 41.89
CA SER A 177 14.18 35.03 41.39
C SER A 177 13.03 34.30 40.70
N LEU A 178 11.81 34.33 41.25
CA LEU A 178 10.63 33.73 40.65
C LEU A 178 10.23 34.43 39.35
N LEU A 179 10.26 35.75 39.32
CA LEU A 179 10.02 36.53 38.11
C LEU A 179 11.06 36.25 37.01
N ALA A 180 12.33 36.13 37.39
CA ALA A 180 13.38 35.76 36.45
C ALA A 180 13.19 34.34 35.89
N ILE A 181 12.78 33.39 36.73
CA ILE A 181 12.44 32.03 36.31
C ILE A 181 11.19 32.02 35.39
N GLN A 182 10.14 32.76 35.74
CA GLN A 182 8.95 32.86 34.90
C GLN A 182 9.26 33.52 33.55
N LYS A 183 10.06 34.57 33.53
CA LYS A 183 10.50 35.24 32.31
C LYS A 183 11.35 34.30 31.44
N LYS A 184 12.29 33.58 32.03
CA LYS A 184 13.08 32.61 31.34
C LYS A 184 12.24 31.44 30.79
N ASN A 185 11.28 30.94 31.57
CA ASN A 185 10.36 29.88 31.10
C ASN A 185 9.45 30.38 29.95
N ALA A 186 9.01 31.64 30.00
CA ALA A 186 8.24 32.27 28.93
C ALA A 186 9.09 32.46 27.65
N GLU A 187 10.33 32.92 27.79
CA GLU A 187 11.28 33.00 26.68
C GLU A 187 11.63 31.62 26.12
N ASP A 188 11.94 30.65 26.97
CA ASP A 188 12.17 29.25 26.56
C ASP A 188 10.97 28.68 25.83
N SER A 189 9.75 28.97 26.29
CA SER A 189 8.53 28.52 25.62
C SER A 189 8.34 29.10 24.22
N LEU A 190 8.87 30.31 23.96
CA LEU A 190 8.80 30.96 22.63
C LEU A 190 9.77 30.36 21.61
N PHE A 191 10.92 29.89 22.07
CA PHE A 191 11.99 29.43 21.21
C PHE A 191 12.14 27.90 21.15
N TYR A 192 11.59 27.18 22.13
CA TYR A 192 11.67 25.73 22.22
C TYR A 192 10.27 25.11 22.24
N LYS A 193 10.13 24.00 21.55
CA LYS A 193 8.97 23.11 21.64
C LYS A 193 9.37 21.82 22.35
N SER A 194 8.43 21.23 23.05
CA SER A 194 8.58 19.87 23.56
C SER A 194 8.21 18.90 22.44
N GLU A 195 9.18 18.11 21.99
CA GLU A 195 8.98 17.07 21.00
C GLU A 195 9.08 15.72 21.69
N TYR A 196 8.06 14.88 21.49
CA TYR A 196 8.08 13.52 22.00
C TYR A 196 8.93 12.65 21.08
N VAL A 197 9.99 12.06 21.64
CA VAL A 197 10.89 11.14 20.92
C VAL A 197 10.54 9.73 21.34
N PRO A 198 9.90 8.95 20.48
CA PRO A 198 9.65 7.55 20.73
C PRO A 198 10.96 6.78 20.69
N VAL A 199 11.13 5.82 21.60
CA VAL A 199 12.29 4.92 21.67
C VAL A 199 11.87 3.51 21.29
N THR A 200 10.76 3.06 21.87
CA THR A 200 10.20 1.72 21.65
C THR A 200 8.73 1.86 21.28
N SER A 201 8.29 1.08 20.34
CA SER A 201 6.89 1.03 19.90
C SER A 201 6.37 -0.39 20.02
N PHE A 202 5.21 -0.55 20.63
CA PHE A 202 4.41 -1.76 20.60
C PHE A 202 3.38 -1.62 19.49
N ILE A 203 3.39 -2.53 18.55
CA ILE A 203 2.56 -2.46 17.34
C ILE A 203 1.68 -3.71 17.28
N HIS A 204 0.39 -3.51 17.04
CA HIS A 204 -0.52 -4.59 16.71
C HIS A 204 -1.20 -4.28 15.38
N THR A 205 -1.22 -5.25 14.50
CA THR A 205 -1.84 -5.15 13.17
C THR A 205 -2.78 -6.32 12.97
N VAL A 206 -4.00 -6.02 12.57
CA VAL A 206 -5.01 -6.98 12.15
C VAL A 206 -5.29 -6.77 10.67
N LYS A 207 -5.20 -7.85 9.90
CA LYS A 207 -5.63 -7.89 8.52
C LYS A 207 -6.73 -8.94 8.40
N PHE A 208 -7.87 -8.56 7.85
CA PHE A 208 -8.97 -9.46 7.56
C PHE A 208 -9.38 -9.29 6.12
N ASP A 209 -9.36 -10.39 5.37
CA ASP A 209 -9.77 -10.49 3.99
C ASP A 209 -10.93 -11.49 3.89
N ASN A 210 -12.00 -11.11 3.23
CA ASN A 210 -13.11 -11.99 2.89
C ASN A 210 -13.30 -11.98 1.38
N TYR A 211 -13.39 -13.15 0.78
CA TYR A 211 -13.41 -13.36 -0.65
C TYR A 211 -14.51 -14.35 -1.03
N ARG A 212 -15.25 -14.01 -2.06
CA ARG A 212 -16.18 -14.92 -2.73
C ARG A 212 -16.03 -14.78 -4.23
N ARG A 213 -15.88 -15.91 -4.91
CA ARG A 213 -15.90 -15.98 -6.36
C ARG A 213 -17.02 -16.89 -6.81
N ILE A 214 -17.70 -16.50 -7.87
CA ILE A 214 -18.74 -17.28 -8.52
C ILE A 214 -18.45 -17.29 -10.02
N TYR A 215 -18.37 -18.48 -10.61
CA TYR A 215 -18.39 -18.67 -12.04
C TYR A 215 -19.80 -19.08 -12.47
N GLU A 216 -20.43 -18.27 -13.30
CA GLU A 216 -21.77 -18.48 -13.83
C GLU A 216 -21.65 -18.67 -15.35
N ALA A 217 -22.16 -19.76 -15.89
CA ALA A 217 -22.20 -20.04 -17.33
C ALA A 217 -23.57 -20.58 -17.73
N TYR A 218 -24.19 -19.99 -18.72
CA TYR A 218 -25.51 -20.37 -19.21
C TYR A 218 -25.47 -20.93 -20.63
N GLN A 219 -24.45 -20.57 -21.39
CA GLN A 219 -24.26 -21.03 -22.76
C GLN A 219 -22.80 -21.42 -22.94
N THR A 220 -22.55 -22.73 -22.82
CA THR A 220 -21.26 -23.36 -23.04
C THR A 220 -21.43 -24.39 -24.14
N PRO A 221 -20.56 -24.45 -25.16
CA PRO A 221 -20.64 -25.49 -26.19
C PRO A 221 -20.57 -26.89 -25.56
N ALA A 222 -21.26 -27.84 -26.17
CA ALA A 222 -21.12 -29.24 -25.79
C ALA A 222 -19.64 -29.67 -25.90
N ASP A 223 -19.18 -30.51 -24.99
CA ASP A 223 -17.81 -31.05 -24.96
C ASP A 223 -16.71 -29.98 -24.79
N TYR A 224 -17.07 -28.74 -24.43
CA TYR A 224 -16.09 -27.67 -24.20
C TYR A 224 -15.13 -28.01 -23.05
N TYR A 225 -15.63 -28.57 -21.92
CA TYR A 225 -14.83 -29.07 -20.83
C TYR A 225 -14.64 -30.58 -20.91
N LEU A 226 -13.42 -31.06 -20.60
CA LEU A 226 -13.09 -32.48 -20.69
C LEU A 226 -13.81 -33.31 -19.62
N ASN A 227 -13.91 -32.79 -18.40
CA ASN A 227 -14.39 -33.53 -17.25
C ASN A 227 -15.64 -32.90 -16.65
N GLU A 228 -16.48 -33.72 -16.04
CA GLU A 228 -17.62 -33.34 -15.22
C GLU A 228 -17.61 -34.16 -13.93
N TYR A 229 -17.53 -33.50 -12.78
CA TYR A 229 -17.39 -34.15 -11.48
C TYR A 229 -18.70 -34.21 -10.68
N TYR A 230 -19.64 -33.32 -10.95
CA TYR A 230 -20.98 -33.34 -10.36
C TYR A 230 -22.01 -32.63 -11.21
N ASP A 231 -23.25 -33.12 -11.15
CA ASP A 231 -24.40 -32.58 -11.92
C ASP A 231 -25.29 -31.67 -11.06
N ALA A 232 -24.94 -31.41 -9.85
CA ALA A 232 -25.76 -30.65 -8.92
C ALA A 232 -25.57 -29.13 -9.09
N GLY A 233 -25.98 -28.60 -10.23
CA GLY A 233 -26.06 -27.16 -10.39
C GLY A 233 -27.27 -26.55 -9.64
N ARG A 234 -27.15 -25.32 -9.12
CA ARG A 234 -28.31 -24.50 -8.72
C ARG A 234 -29.18 -24.13 -9.91
N LEU A 235 -28.67 -24.36 -11.10
CA LEU A 235 -29.29 -24.12 -12.39
C LEU A 235 -29.56 -25.47 -13.06
N THR A 236 -30.64 -25.56 -13.82
CA THR A 236 -31.03 -26.76 -14.57
C THR A 236 -30.27 -26.85 -15.89
N GLY A 237 -29.97 -28.06 -16.34
CA GLY A 237 -29.29 -28.33 -17.62
C GLY A 237 -27.79 -28.11 -17.57
N ASP A 238 -27.19 -27.66 -18.67
CA ASP A 238 -25.73 -27.48 -18.84
C ASP A 238 -25.18 -26.22 -18.18
N SER A 239 -26.04 -25.49 -17.44
CA SER A 239 -25.64 -24.26 -16.77
C SER A 239 -24.72 -24.54 -15.58
N ILE A 240 -23.69 -23.71 -15.44
CA ILE A 240 -22.67 -23.81 -14.38
C ILE A 240 -22.89 -22.70 -13.36
N TYR A 241 -22.82 -23.09 -12.07
CA TYR A 241 -22.82 -22.13 -10.98
C TYR A 241 -21.86 -22.63 -9.87
N ASP A 242 -20.60 -22.30 -10.00
CA ASP A 242 -19.56 -22.71 -9.06
C ASP A 242 -19.16 -21.56 -8.15
N GLN A 243 -19.19 -21.82 -6.86
CA GLN A 243 -18.86 -20.81 -5.85
C GLN A 243 -17.72 -21.29 -4.96
N THR A 244 -16.71 -20.45 -4.81
CA THR A 244 -15.65 -20.60 -3.82
C THR A 244 -15.70 -19.42 -2.85
N LYS A 245 -15.44 -19.71 -1.57
CA LYS A 245 -15.32 -18.68 -0.53
C LYS A 245 -14.09 -18.93 0.31
N HIS A 246 -13.48 -17.85 0.75
CA HIS A 246 -12.52 -17.92 1.84
C HIS A 246 -12.49 -16.64 2.64
N TRP A 247 -12.09 -16.75 3.89
CA TRP A 247 -11.67 -15.62 4.68
C TRP A 247 -10.30 -15.89 5.32
N HIS A 248 -9.57 -14.83 5.53
CA HIS A 248 -8.23 -14.85 6.05
C HIS A 248 -8.08 -13.76 7.11
N MET A 249 -7.63 -14.11 8.31
CA MET A 249 -7.38 -13.18 9.40
C MET A 249 -5.95 -13.36 9.92
N LYS A 250 -5.13 -12.35 9.73
CA LYS A 250 -3.75 -12.31 10.23
C LYS A 250 -3.61 -11.27 11.34
N ASN A 251 -3.14 -11.69 12.51
CA ASN A 251 -2.79 -10.84 13.63
C ASN A 251 -1.27 -10.81 13.78
N THR A 252 -0.69 -9.63 13.83
CA THR A 252 0.75 -9.43 14.00
C THR A 252 1.01 -8.53 15.19
N PHE A 253 1.79 -9.01 16.14
CA PHE A 253 2.29 -8.26 17.29
C PHE A 253 3.77 -8.00 17.10
N ALA A 254 4.20 -6.75 17.25
CA ALA A 254 5.58 -6.38 17.07
C ALA A 254 6.06 -5.41 18.16
N ILE A 255 7.34 -5.54 18.48
CA ILE A 255 8.09 -4.58 19.29
C ILE A 255 9.15 -3.98 18.37
N ALA A 256 9.15 -2.67 18.24
CA ALA A 256 10.10 -1.96 17.41
C ALA A 256 10.89 -0.94 18.24
N MET A 257 12.20 -0.92 18.04
CA MET A 257 13.11 0.08 18.56
C MET A 257 13.53 0.99 17.42
N LEU A 258 13.36 2.28 17.58
CA LEU A 258 13.60 3.25 16.51
C LEU A 258 15.08 3.47 16.26
N GLU A 259 15.42 3.82 15.03
CA GLU A 259 16.78 4.19 14.62
C GLU A 259 17.30 5.38 15.47
N GLY A 260 18.55 5.31 15.88
CA GLY A 260 19.21 6.39 16.60
C GLY A 260 18.89 6.50 18.10
N PHE A 261 18.11 5.57 18.69
CA PHE A 261 17.82 5.59 20.12
C PHE A 261 19.07 5.40 20.98
N ASN A 262 20.10 4.76 20.44
CA ASN A 262 21.39 4.52 21.12
C ASN A 262 22.55 4.89 20.17
N LYS A 263 23.64 5.45 20.73
CA LYS A 263 24.86 5.77 19.99
C LYS A 263 25.50 4.57 19.29
N TRP A 264 25.25 3.36 19.78
CA TRP A 264 25.75 2.10 19.25
C TRP A 264 24.82 1.48 18.20
N ALA A 265 23.51 1.62 18.35
CA ALA A 265 22.52 1.08 17.43
C ALA A 265 22.08 2.17 16.45
N LYS A 266 22.84 2.32 15.37
CA LYS A 266 22.48 3.24 14.25
C LYS A 266 21.44 2.63 13.31
N ALA A 267 20.68 1.64 13.77
CA ALA A 267 19.66 0.94 13.02
C ALA A 267 18.40 0.74 13.87
N GLY A 268 17.25 0.79 13.25
CA GLY A 268 15.98 0.38 13.83
C GLY A 268 15.89 -1.14 13.87
N LEU A 269 15.43 -1.68 15.00
CA LEU A 269 15.20 -3.10 15.22
C LEU A 269 13.72 -3.35 15.44
N LYS A 270 13.18 -4.42 14.86
CA LYS A 270 11.81 -4.86 15.09
C LYS A 270 11.78 -6.38 15.21
N ALA A 271 11.12 -6.88 16.23
CA ALA A 271 10.78 -8.29 16.36
C ALA A 271 9.27 -8.43 16.31
N PHE A 272 8.77 -9.48 15.68
CA PHE A 272 7.33 -9.69 15.54
C PHE A 272 6.95 -11.17 15.58
N ALA A 273 5.70 -11.42 15.95
CA ALA A 273 5.04 -12.71 15.84
C ALA A 273 3.71 -12.51 15.13
N SER A 274 3.37 -13.41 14.22
CA SER A 274 2.12 -13.38 13.46
C SER A 274 1.36 -14.67 13.65
N TYR A 275 0.06 -14.56 13.87
CA TYR A 275 -0.88 -15.67 13.90
C TYR A 275 -1.90 -15.50 12.79
N ASP A 276 -2.03 -16.54 11.97
CA ASP A 276 -2.76 -16.54 10.73
C ASP A 276 -3.84 -17.61 10.76
N LEU A 277 -5.08 -17.23 10.45
CA LEU A 277 -6.24 -18.10 10.36
C LEU A 277 -6.82 -17.98 8.96
N ARG A 278 -7.02 -19.13 8.31
CA ARG A 278 -7.57 -19.21 6.96
C ARG A 278 -8.71 -20.22 6.95
N HIS A 279 -9.80 -19.84 6.34
CA HIS A 279 -10.98 -20.68 6.18
C HIS A 279 -11.41 -20.69 4.73
N TYR A 280 -11.67 -21.89 4.19
CA TYR A 280 -12.08 -22.08 2.80
C TYR A 280 -13.35 -22.92 2.75
N GLU A 281 -14.23 -22.63 1.80
CA GLU A 281 -15.40 -23.41 1.48
C GLU A 281 -15.36 -23.78 -0.01
N LEU A 282 -15.35 -25.08 -0.30
CA LEU A 282 -15.37 -25.65 -1.64
C LEU A 282 -16.63 -26.49 -1.86
N PRO A 283 -17.19 -26.54 -3.08
CA PRO A 283 -18.30 -27.45 -3.40
C PRO A 283 -17.95 -28.92 -3.16
N THR A 284 -18.96 -29.72 -2.85
CA THR A 284 -18.87 -31.18 -2.80
C THR A 284 -19.64 -31.81 -3.95
N MET A 285 -19.32 -33.05 -4.33
CA MET A 285 -20.04 -33.81 -5.38
C MET A 285 -21.52 -34.04 -5.05
N GLU A 286 -21.89 -33.96 -3.78
CA GLU A 286 -23.26 -34.16 -3.30
C GLU A 286 -24.09 -32.86 -3.23
N GLY A 287 -23.54 -31.73 -3.70
CA GLY A 287 -24.24 -30.43 -3.75
C GLY A 287 -24.16 -29.60 -2.48
N GLY A 288 -23.25 -29.92 -1.54
CA GLY A 288 -22.95 -29.16 -0.34
C GLY A 288 -21.65 -28.33 -0.46
N PHE A 289 -21.11 -27.96 0.72
CA PHE A 289 -19.80 -27.34 0.85
C PHE A 289 -18.96 -28.06 1.88
N GLU A 290 -17.71 -28.35 1.53
CA GLU A 290 -16.70 -28.80 2.45
C GLU A 290 -15.90 -27.59 2.97
N LYS A 291 -15.51 -27.65 4.25
CA LYS A 291 -14.83 -26.57 4.96
C LYS A 291 -13.43 -26.96 5.35
N TYR A 292 -12.48 -26.14 4.93
CA TYR A 292 -11.07 -26.32 5.25
C TYR A 292 -10.61 -25.19 6.19
N ASN A 293 -9.93 -25.54 7.27
CA ASN A 293 -9.40 -24.59 8.23
C ASN A 293 -7.90 -24.77 8.31
N GLU A 294 -7.17 -23.68 8.10
CA GLU A 294 -5.73 -23.64 8.23
C GLU A 294 -5.33 -22.59 9.26
N HIS A 295 -4.26 -22.86 9.96
CA HIS A 295 -3.63 -21.90 10.86
C HIS A 295 -2.12 -21.92 10.66
N ALA A 296 -1.48 -20.81 10.96
CA ALA A 296 -0.03 -20.71 10.96
C ALA A 296 0.43 -19.72 12.04
N LEU A 297 1.54 -20.05 12.69
CA LEU A 297 2.25 -19.16 13.59
C LEU A 297 3.64 -18.91 13.00
N SER A 298 4.00 -17.65 12.86
CA SER A 298 5.34 -17.24 12.40
C SER A 298 5.96 -16.23 13.36
N VAL A 299 7.29 -16.18 13.36
CA VAL A 299 8.07 -15.16 14.06
C VAL A 299 9.08 -14.57 13.13
N GLY A 300 9.42 -13.31 13.35
CA GLY A 300 10.39 -12.64 12.48
C GLY A 300 11.05 -11.45 13.13
N GLY A 301 12.02 -10.92 12.41
CA GLY A 301 12.78 -9.75 12.79
C GLY A 301 13.06 -8.84 11.60
N GLN A 302 13.26 -7.57 11.88
CA GLN A 302 13.64 -6.57 10.88
C GLN A 302 14.76 -5.69 11.43
N LEU A 303 15.75 -5.45 10.58
CA LEU A 303 16.83 -4.51 10.80
C LEU A 303 16.77 -3.46 9.70
N SER A 304 16.66 -2.17 10.05
CA SER A 304 16.55 -1.11 9.05
C SER A 304 17.35 0.12 9.43
N LYS A 305 17.92 0.77 8.42
CA LYS A 305 18.54 2.08 8.53
C LYS A 305 18.03 2.95 7.40
N GLN A 306 17.28 3.99 7.76
CA GLN A 306 16.69 4.94 6.81
C GLN A 306 17.26 6.35 6.95
N GLU A 307 17.88 6.67 8.10
CA GLU A 307 18.51 7.96 8.31
C GLU A 307 19.90 8.05 7.67
N GLY A 308 20.23 9.24 7.19
CA GLY A 308 21.51 9.53 6.55
C GLY A 308 21.34 9.87 5.06
N LYS A 309 22.46 10.19 4.39
CA LYS A 309 22.47 10.59 2.98
C LYS A 309 23.07 9.53 2.05
N THR A 310 23.91 8.65 2.60
CA THR A 310 24.78 7.80 1.78
C THR A 310 24.33 6.35 1.74
N LEU A 311 23.96 5.77 2.89
CA LEU A 311 23.67 4.34 3.03
C LEU A 311 22.35 4.12 3.74
N HIS A 312 21.44 3.46 3.07
CA HIS A 312 20.19 2.95 3.62
C HIS A 312 20.13 1.44 3.41
N TYR A 313 19.55 0.72 4.35
CA TYR A 313 19.33 -0.72 4.21
C TYR A 313 18.11 -1.16 5.00
N ASN A 314 17.53 -2.27 4.58
CA ASN A 314 16.47 -2.95 5.27
C ASN A 314 16.64 -4.45 5.06
N ALA A 315 16.58 -5.22 6.14
CA ALA A 315 16.58 -6.67 6.11
C ALA A 315 15.46 -7.18 7.01
N VAL A 316 14.67 -8.11 6.50
CA VAL A 316 13.55 -8.77 7.20
C VAL A 316 13.75 -10.27 7.08
N ALA A 317 13.50 -10.99 8.17
CA ALA A 317 13.44 -12.46 8.14
C ALA A 317 12.22 -12.92 8.93
N GLU A 318 11.45 -13.86 8.37
CA GLU A 318 10.29 -14.50 8.99
C GLU A 318 10.38 -16.01 8.79
N ILE A 319 10.07 -16.76 9.83
CA ILE A 319 10.02 -18.24 9.82
C ILE A 319 8.68 -18.73 10.32
N GLY A 320 8.06 -19.64 9.59
CA GLY A 320 6.85 -20.35 9.99
C GLY A 320 7.18 -21.48 10.97
N LEU A 321 6.60 -21.42 12.16
CA LEU A 321 6.86 -22.35 13.25
C LEU A 321 5.89 -23.52 13.28
N THR A 322 4.61 -23.24 13.06
CA THR A 322 3.55 -24.27 13.18
C THR A 322 2.48 -24.09 12.12
N GLY A 323 1.64 -25.13 11.96
CA GLY A 323 0.50 -25.15 11.05
C GLY A 323 0.92 -25.36 9.59
N VAL A 324 0.12 -24.88 8.65
CA VAL A 324 0.33 -25.06 7.22
C VAL A 324 1.65 -24.46 6.73
N ASP A 325 2.09 -23.37 7.37
CA ASP A 325 3.34 -22.68 7.03
C ASP A 325 4.54 -23.14 7.88
N ALA A 326 4.45 -24.26 8.60
CA ALA A 326 5.58 -24.81 9.35
C ALA A 326 6.79 -25.07 8.42
N GLY A 327 7.96 -24.52 8.78
CA GLY A 327 9.19 -24.63 7.99
C GLY A 327 9.24 -23.74 6.75
N THR A 328 8.34 -22.78 6.58
CA THR A 328 8.51 -21.66 5.63
C THR A 328 9.59 -20.71 6.13
N LEU A 329 10.26 -20.05 5.21
CA LEU A 329 11.30 -19.04 5.52
C LEU A 329 11.24 -17.95 4.45
N ALA A 330 11.06 -16.73 4.89
CA ALA A 330 11.15 -15.54 4.04
C ALA A 330 12.28 -14.65 4.55
N ILE A 331 13.23 -14.31 3.69
CA ILE A 331 14.31 -13.37 3.97
C ILE A 331 14.31 -12.34 2.85
N ASP A 332 14.14 -11.08 3.18
CA ASP A 332 14.19 -9.95 2.26
C ASP A 332 15.27 -8.98 2.69
N GLY A 333 16.07 -8.51 1.76
CA GLY A 333 17.12 -7.54 2.01
C GLY A 333 17.21 -6.53 0.88
N ASN A 334 17.39 -5.27 1.23
CA ASN A 334 17.78 -4.25 0.27
C ASN A 334 18.82 -3.30 0.87
N VAL A 335 19.68 -2.80 0.01
CA VAL A 335 20.68 -1.79 0.32
C VAL A 335 20.68 -0.72 -0.77
N ASP A 336 20.70 0.52 -0.36
CA ASP A 336 20.74 1.69 -1.24
C ASP A 336 21.92 2.55 -0.86
N VAL A 337 22.78 2.86 -1.84
CA VAL A 337 23.99 3.67 -1.67
C VAL A 337 23.96 4.85 -2.62
N ASN A 338 24.03 6.05 -2.10
CA ASN A 338 24.08 7.30 -2.84
C ASN A 338 25.53 7.80 -2.93
N ILE A 339 26.08 7.79 -4.15
CA ILE A 339 27.47 8.14 -4.43
C ILE A 339 27.51 9.46 -5.22
N PRO A 340 28.19 10.50 -4.75
CA PRO A 340 28.44 11.70 -5.54
C PRO A 340 29.25 11.35 -6.80
N PHE A 341 28.71 11.63 -7.99
CA PHE A 341 29.33 11.31 -9.26
C PHE A 341 29.01 12.36 -10.33
N LEU A 342 30.02 12.90 -10.99
CA LEU A 342 29.91 13.90 -12.09
C LEU A 342 28.98 15.08 -11.79
N GLY A 343 28.97 15.57 -10.54
CA GLY A 343 28.16 16.71 -10.10
C GLY A 343 26.68 16.38 -9.85
N ASP A 344 26.33 15.10 -9.73
CA ASP A 344 25.03 14.60 -9.33
C ASP A 344 25.20 13.35 -8.45
N THR A 345 24.14 12.63 -8.14
CA THR A 345 24.17 11.43 -7.31
C THR A 345 23.94 10.19 -8.16
N LEU A 346 24.92 9.27 -8.16
CA LEU A 346 24.73 7.91 -8.65
C LEU A 346 24.11 7.07 -7.52
N GLN A 347 22.93 6.54 -7.77
CA GLN A 347 22.23 5.64 -6.86
C GLN A 347 22.53 4.19 -7.25
N VAL A 348 23.09 3.44 -6.32
CA VAL A 348 23.35 2.00 -6.45
C VAL A 348 22.47 1.28 -5.46
N ARG A 349 21.57 0.45 -5.95
CA ARG A 349 20.67 -0.34 -5.10
C ARG A 349 20.85 -1.82 -5.38
N GLY A 350 20.97 -2.60 -4.31
CA GLY A 350 20.91 -4.04 -4.30
C GLY A 350 19.66 -4.52 -3.59
N ASP A 351 18.94 -5.45 -4.20
CA ASP A 351 17.80 -6.14 -3.59
C ASP A 351 18.06 -7.64 -3.68
N ALA A 352 17.78 -8.37 -2.61
CA ALA A 352 17.86 -9.82 -2.60
C ALA A 352 16.75 -10.39 -1.73
N PHE A 353 16.20 -11.54 -2.14
CA PHE A 353 15.31 -12.29 -1.29
C PHE A 353 15.53 -13.81 -1.44
N PHE A 354 15.16 -14.51 -0.39
CA PHE A 354 15.03 -15.96 -0.34
C PHE A 354 13.68 -16.28 0.28
N HIS A 355 12.81 -16.94 -0.48
CA HIS A 355 11.49 -17.36 -0.02
C HIS A 355 11.35 -18.88 -0.18
N ARG A 356 10.97 -19.55 0.90
CA ARG A 356 10.50 -20.93 0.91
C ARG A 356 9.09 -20.92 1.45
N GLU A 357 8.11 -21.11 0.58
CA GLU A 357 6.69 -20.88 0.87
C GLU A 357 5.84 -22.11 0.55
N THR A 358 4.77 -22.31 1.30
CA THR A 358 3.74 -23.29 0.98
C THR A 358 2.92 -22.81 -0.23
N PRO A 359 2.73 -23.61 -1.29
CA PRO A 359 1.84 -23.26 -2.39
C PRO A 359 0.46 -22.86 -1.88
N SER A 360 -0.17 -21.89 -2.54
CA SER A 360 -1.47 -21.40 -2.11
C SER A 360 -2.52 -22.52 -2.05
N PHE A 361 -3.56 -22.34 -1.22
CA PHE A 361 -4.59 -23.35 -1.02
C PHE A 361 -5.20 -23.83 -2.33
N TYR A 362 -5.49 -22.94 -3.27
CA TYR A 362 -6.13 -23.30 -4.54
C TYR A 362 -5.24 -24.07 -5.54
N TYR A 363 -3.95 -24.13 -5.35
CA TYR A 363 -3.09 -25.10 -6.05
C TYR A 363 -3.17 -26.48 -5.43
N ARG A 364 -3.39 -26.55 -4.11
CA ARG A 364 -3.46 -27.80 -3.37
C ARG A 364 -4.87 -28.42 -3.44
N ASN A 365 -5.91 -27.61 -3.28
CA ASN A 365 -7.30 -28.06 -3.24
C ASN A 365 -8.17 -27.11 -4.06
N TYR A 366 -8.93 -27.64 -4.98
CA TYR A 366 -9.95 -26.91 -5.72
C TYR A 366 -11.05 -27.85 -6.21
N HIS A 367 -12.31 -27.50 -5.96
CA HIS A 367 -13.48 -28.27 -6.31
C HIS A 367 -14.46 -27.38 -7.08
N ALA A 368 -14.81 -27.83 -8.27
CA ALA A 368 -15.75 -27.19 -9.16
C ALA A 368 -16.34 -28.23 -10.13
N ARG A 369 -17.43 -27.91 -10.84
CA ARG A 369 -18.12 -28.90 -11.71
C ARG A 369 -17.17 -29.54 -12.72
N HIS A 370 -16.31 -28.77 -13.35
CA HIS A 370 -15.41 -29.21 -14.41
C HIS A 370 -13.92 -29.27 -14.01
N LEU A 371 -13.58 -28.84 -12.81
CA LEU A 371 -12.20 -28.82 -12.30
C LEU A 371 -12.17 -29.40 -10.89
N TRP A 372 -11.34 -30.43 -10.68
CA TRP A 372 -11.22 -31.05 -9.36
C TRP A 372 -9.81 -31.53 -9.12
N TRP A 373 -9.20 -31.11 -8.01
CA TRP A 373 -7.92 -31.63 -7.56
C TRP A 373 -7.71 -31.47 -6.05
N GLU A 374 -6.94 -32.42 -5.53
CA GLU A 374 -6.38 -32.46 -4.19
C GLU A 374 -4.93 -32.91 -4.33
N ASN A 375 -3.99 -31.99 -4.13
CA ASN A 375 -2.57 -32.20 -4.38
C ASN A 375 -1.73 -32.02 -3.12
N ASP A 376 -0.77 -32.89 -2.93
CA ASP A 376 0.32 -32.72 -1.99
C ASP A 376 1.52 -32.13 -2.74
N LEU A 377 1.76 -30.84 -2.54
CA LEU A 377 2.77 -30.06 -3.25
C LEU A 377 3.91 -29.68 -2.32
N ASP A 378 5.12 -29.81 -2.83
CA ASP A 378 6.31 -29.35 -2.14
C ASP A 378 6.33 -27.83 -2.01
N LYS A 379 7.05 -27.33 -0.98
CA LYS A 379 7.26 -25.90 -0.81
C LYS A 379 8.06 -25.32 -1.98
N THR A 380 7.54 -24.25 -2.55
CA THR A 380 8.24 -23.48 -3.59
C THR A 380 9.40 -22.73 -2.95
N ILE A 381 10.57 -22.76 -3.59
CA ILE A 381 11.75 -22.00 -3.18
C ILE A 381 12.07 -21.00 -4.27
N GLN A 382 12.12 -19.73 -3.93
CA GLN A 382 12.51 -18.67 -4.86
C GLN A 382 13.62 -17.83 -4.26
N THR A 383 14.68 -17.62 -5.03
CA THR A 383 15.80 -16.75 -4.69
C THR A 383 15.95 -15.71 -5.79
N ARG A 384 16.07 -14.45 -5.43
CA ARG A 384 16.37 -13.34 -6.36
C ARG A 384 17.52 -12.52 -5.86
N ILE A 385 18.40 -12.12 -6.76
CA ILE A 385 19.39 -11.08 -6.55
C ILE A 385 19.22 -10.06 -7.67
N MET A 386 19.08 -8.79 -7.31
CA MET A 386 18.86 -7.71 -8.26
C MET A 386 19.75 -6.52 -7.93
N GLY A 387 20.43 -5.99 -8.93
CA GLY A 387 21.18 -4.74 -8.89
C GLY A 387 20.48 -3.65 -9.71
N THR A 388 20.40 -2.45 -9.18
CA THR A 388 19.89 -1.27 -9.89
C THR A 388 20.89 -0.14 -9.81
N LEU A 389 21.25 0.42 -10.97
CA LEU A 389 22.04 1.65 -11.11
C LEU A 389 21.12 2.75 -11.66
N SER A 390 21.04 3.87 -10.97
CA SER A 390 20.22 5.02 -11.40
C SER A 390 21.06 6.30 -11.39
N PHE A 391 21.11 6.98 -12.53
CA PHE A 391 21.81 8.25 -12.68
C PHE A 391 20.85 9.32 -13.20
N PRO A 392 20.26 10.14 -12.31
CA PRO A 392 19.23 11.11 -12.65
C PRO A 392 19.69 12.16 -13.69
N LYS A 393 20.95 12.57 -13.67
CA LYS A 393 21.50 13.56 -14.60
C LYS A 393 21.33 13.15 -16.07
N THR A 394 21.57 11.89 -16.38
CA THR A 394 21.37 11.34 -17.74
C THR A 394 20.01 10.68 -17.92
N ARG A 395 19.21 10.58 -16.84
CA ARG A 395 17.93 9.86 -16.79
C ARG A 395 18.06 8.41 -17.23
N THR A 396 19.15 7.81 -16.81
CA THR A 396 19.48 6.40 -17.09
C THR A 396 19.23 5.56 -15.86
N LYS A 397 18.59 4.41 -16.05
CA LYS A 397 18.43 3.40 -15.01
C LYS A 397 18.67 2.02 -15.63
N LEU A 398 19.60 1.29 -15.06
CA LEU A 398 19.92 -0.09 -15.43
C LEU A 398 19.54 -1.00 -14.26
N ARG A 399 18.81 -2.07 -14.56
CA ARG A 399 18.44 -3.10 -13.61
C ARG A 399 18.83 -4.47 -14.16
N VAL A 400 19.48 -5.27 -13.35
CA VAL A 400 19.79 -6.67 -13.67
C VAL A 400 19.35 -7.53 -12.51
N ALA A 401 18.59 -8.58 -12.80
CA ALA A 401 18.09 -9.54 -11.82
C ALA A 401 18.34 -10.97 -12.29
N VAL A 402 18.67 -11.83 -11.34
CA VAL A 402 18.75 -13.28 -11.50
C VAL A 402 17.84 -13.93 -10.48
N ASP A 403 16.94 -14.77 -10.96
CA ASP A 403 16.04 -15.59 -10.15
C ASP A 403 16.40 -17.07 -10.29
N GLU A 404 16.34 -17.80 -9.18
CA GLU A 404 16.29 -19.26 -9.15
C GLU A 404 14.99 -19.67 -8.47
N ILE A 405 14.18 -20.49 -9.15
CA ILE A 405 12.90 -20.98 -8.64
C ILE A 405 12.91 -22.51 -8.67
N LYS A 406 12.67 -23.14 -7.52
CA LYS A 406 12.50 -24.61 -7.38
C LYS A 406 11.09 -24.92 -6.95
N ASN A 407 10.57 -26.06 -7.39
CA ASN A 407 9.19 -26.49 -7.14
C ASN A 407 8.18 -25.40 -7.56
N TYR A 408 8.40 -24.82 -8.73
CA TYR A 408 7.52 -23.79 -9.27
C TYR A 408 6.15 -24.36 -9.55
N THR A 409 5.11 -23.80 -8.93
CA THR A 409 3.73 -24.25 -9.07
C THR A 409 2.99 -23.32 -10.04
N TYR A 410 2.31 -23.92 -11.02
CA TYR A 410 1.59 -23.21 -12.07
C TYR A 410 0.36 -23.99 -12.52
N PHE A 411 -0.58 -23.33 -13.20
CA PHE A 411 -1.67 -24.00 -13.90
C PHE A 411 -1.28 -24.26 -15.33
N SER A 412 -1.46 -25.50 -15.79
CA SER A 412 -1.35 -25.88 -17.19
C SER A 412 -2.74 -26.07 -17.77
N GLN A 413 -2.99 -25.55 -18.97
CA GLN A 413 -4.24 -25.73 -19.70
C GLN A 413 -3.98 -26.45 -20.99
N SER A 414 -4.75 -27.52 -21.26
CA SER A 414 -4.76 -28.28 -22.51
C SER A 414 -6.17 -28.34 -23.07
N TYR A 415 -6.27 -28.50 -24.38
CA TYR A 415 -7.50 -28.64 -25.14
C TYR A 415 -7.22 -29.24 -26.51
N ASP A 416 -8.24 -29.83 -27.11
CA ASP A 416 -8.23 -30.22 -28.51
C ASP A 416 -8.81 -29.08 -29.37
N ILE A 417 -8.42 -29.08 -30.67
CA ILE A 417 -8.94 -28.12 -31.66
C ILE A 417 -9.71 -28.92 -32.72
N THR A 418 -10.99 -28.57 -32.91
CA THR A 418 -11.81 -29.19 -33.97
C THR A 418 -11.34 -28.78 -35.36
N GLU A 419 -11.83 -29.45 -36.42
CA GLU A 419 -11.59 -29.05 -37.81
C GLU A 419 -12.04 -27.61 -38.11
N GLU A 420 -13.02 -27.10 -37.36
CA GLU A 420 -13.55 -25.74 -37.46
C GLU A 420 -12.74 -24.71 -36.65
N GLY A 421 -11.69 -25.16 -35.93
CA GLY A 421 -10.83 -24.30 -35.13
C GLY A 421 -11.34 -23.99 -33.70
N LEU A 422 -12.39 -24.68 -33.24
CA LEU A 422 -12.96 -24.50 -31.92
C LEU A 422 -12.22 -25.33 -30.87
N ARG A 423 -12.08 -24.79 -29.67
CA ARG A 423 -11.53 -25.51 -28.52
C ARG A 423 -12.55 -26.45 -27.91
N THR A 424 -12.16 -27.69 -27.67
CA THR A 424 -12.93 -28.74 -26.99
C THR A 424 -12.07 -29.47 -25.99
N GLY A 425 -12.69 -30.15 -25.03
CA GLY A 425 -11.95 -30.92 -24.04
C GLY A 425 -11.03 -30.07 -23.15
N VAL A 426 -11.39 -28.82 -22.88
CA VAL A 426 -10.58 -27.92 -22.07
C VAL A 426 -10.39 -28.51 -20.68
N MET A 427 -9.13 -28.66 -20.27
CA MET A 427 -8.73 -29.12 -18.95
C MET A 427 -7.66 -28.20 -18.37
N VAL A 428 -7.82 -27.85 -17.10
CA VAL A 428 -6.81 -27.11 -16.32
C VAL A 428 -6.32 -28.00 -15.19
N THR A 429 -5.01 -28.08 -15.04
CA THR A 429 -4.36 -28.91 -14.01
C THR A 429 -3.27 -28.12 -13.32
N PRO A 430 -3.21 -28.08 -11.97
CA PRO A 430 -2.06 -27.54 -11.26
C PRO A 430 -0.87 -28.48 -11.44
N MET A 431 0.25 -27.92 -11.84
CA MET A 431 1.51 -28.61 -12.07
C MET A 431 2.58 -28.03 -11.14
N GLN A 432 3.55 -28.84 -10.79
CA GLN A 432 4.73 -28.39 -10.07
C GLN A 432 6.00 -28.85 -10.77
N GLU A 433 6.84 -27.90 -11.16
CA GLU A 433 8.15 -28.17 -11.78
C GLU A 433 9.19 -28.42 -10.68
N SER A 434 9.60 -29.66 -10.50
CA SER A 434 10.56 -30.08 -9.46
C SER A 434 11.99 -29.58 -9.71
N GLY A 435 12.35 -29.35 -10.98
CA GLY A 435 13.67 -28.83 -11.34
C GLY A 435 13.81 -27.34 -11.11
N GLY A 436 15.05 -26.86 -11.01
CA GLY A 436 15.33 -25.43 -10.91
C GLY A 436 15.05 -24.70 -12.22
N ILE A 437 14.41 -23.54 -12.13
CA ILE A 437 14.22 -22.58 -13.22
C ILE A 437 15.09 -21.37 -12.94
N ASN A 438 15.96 -21.02 -13.88
CA ASN A 438 16.74 -19.79 -13.80
C ASN A 438 16.15 -18.76 -14.75
N LEU A 439 15.89 -17.56 -14.23
CA LEU A 439 15.42 -16.43 -15.01
C LEU A 439 16.41 -15.27 -14.88
N LEU A 440 16.99 -14.86 -16.00
CA LEU A 440 17.78 -13.65 -16.13
C LEU A 440 16.89 -12.53 -16.67
N THR A 441 16.94 -11.36 -16.02
CA THR A 441 16.27 -10.14 -16.49
C THR A 441 17.26 -9.00 -16.50
N ALA A 442 17.41 -8.30 -17.63
CA ALA A 442 18.17 -7.06 -17.75
C ALA A 442 17.27 -5.98 -18.36
N GLN A 443 17.14 -4.85 -17.66
CA GLN A 443 16.27 -3.74 -18.08
C GLN A 443 17.06 -2.44 -18.11
N LEU A 444 16.96 -1.72 -19.23
CA LEU A 444 17.51 -0.39 -19.42
C LEU A 444 16.37 0.61 -19.63
N GLU A 445 16.27 1.60 -18.77
CA GLU A 445 15.44 2.77 -18.94
C GLU A 445 16.35 3.95 -19.33
N GLN A 446 16.09 4.58 -20.48
CA GLN A 446 16.85 5.73 -20.96
C GLN A 446 15.91 6.79 -21.52
N ASN A 447 15.87 7.94 -20.88
CA ASN A 447 15.00 9.02 -21.27
C ASN A 447 15.80 10.22 -21.76
N PHE A 448 15.35 10.79 -22.89
CA PHE A 448 15.94 11.99 -23.48
C PHE A 448 14.94 13.14 -23.43
N ARG A 449 15.44 14.34 -23.18
CA ARG A 449 14.63 15.55 -23.24
C ARG A 449 15.39 16.65 -23.97
N LEU A 450 14.81 17.13 -25.06
CA LEU A 450 15.36 18.20 -25.86
C LEU A 450 14.31 19.31 -26.02
N GLY A 451 14.37 20.30 -25.15
CA GLY A 451 13.34 21.35 -25.08
C GLY A 451 11.94 20.81 -24.76
N ILE A 452 11.04 20.92 -25.73
CA ILE A 452 9.68 20.41 -25.66
C ILE A 452 9.57 18.93 -26.00
N LEU A 453 10.57 18.38 -26.71
CA LEU A 453 10.58 16.97 -27.11
C LEU A 453 11.03 16.09 -25.96
N ASN A 454 10.25 15.04 -25.69
CA ASN A 454 10.55 14.00 -24.72
C ASN A 454 10.54 12.65 -25.44
N TRP A 455 11.52 11.83 -25.14
CA TRP A 455 11.64 10.48 -25.68
C TRP A 455 11.99 9.52 -24.54
N GLU A 456 11.04 8.69 -24.15
CA GLU A 456 11.15 7.73 -23.06
C GLU A 456 11.31 6.34 -23.64
N ASN A 457 12.28 5.58 -23.12
CA ASN A 457 12.59 4.27 -23.62
C ASN A 457 12.81 3.31 -22.47
N GLN A 458 12.27 2.10 -22.63
CA GLN A 458 12.51 0.98 -21.76
C GLN A 458 12.76 -0.27 -22.61
N PHE A 459 13.92 -0.88 -22.42
CA PHE A 459 14.30 -2.13 -23.07
C PHE A 459 14.50 -3.19 -22.00
N THR A 460 13.91 -4.37 -22.22
CA THR A 460 14.01 -5.49 -21.29
C THR A 460 14.43 -6.73 -22.05
N TYR A 461 15.50 -7.35 -21.60
CA TYR A 461 15.93 -8.67 -22.04
C TYR A 461 15.65 -9.67 -20.94
N GLN A 462 15.06 -10.82 -21.29
CA GLN A 462 14.75 -11.89 -20.38
C GLN A 462 15.15 -13.24 -20.99
N HIS A 463 15.61 -14.16 -20.14
CA HIS A 463 15.89 -15.52 -20.54
C HIS A 463 15.49 -16.49 -19.42
N SER A 464 14.55 -17.36 -19.71
CA SER A 464 14.14 -18.46 -18.83
C SER A 464 14.83 -19.75 -19.25
N SER A 465 15.40 -20.50 -18.30
CA SER A 465 15.99 -21.80 -18.57
C SER A 465 14.95 -22.89 -18.90
N LYS A 466 13.65 -22.60 -18.65
CA LYS A 466 12.52 -23.49 -18.93
C LYS A 466 11.34 -22.69 -19.49
N GLU A 467 11.42 -22.37 -20.78
CA GLU A 467 10.39 -21.57 -21.46
C GLU A 467 9.04 -22.29 -21.54
N SER A 468 9.02 -23.62 -21.53
CA SER A 468 7.78 -24.40 -21.52
C SER A 468 6.97 -24.32 -20.23
N VAL A 469 7.58 -23.85 -19.14
CA VAL A 469 6.97 -23.73 -17.80
C VAL A 469 6.83 -22.27 -17.38
N LEU A 470 7.85 -21.48 -17.69
CA LEU A 470 7.89 -20.04 -17.42
C LEU A 470 8.19 -19.30 -18.74
N PRO A 471 7.19 -19.19 -19.64
CA PRO A 471 7.37 -18.53 -20.92
C PRO A 471 7.50 -17.02 -20.75
N VAL A 472 8.56 -16.46 -21.31
CA VAL A 472 8.81 -15.02 -21.32
C VAL A 472 9.34 -14.59 -22.69
N PRO A 473 8.93 -13.43 -23.23
CA PRO A 473 9.54 -12.91 -24.45
C PRO A 473 11.00 -12.54 -24.18
N ALA A 474 11.91 -12.97 -25.05
CA ALA A 474 13.34 -12.73 -24.88
C ALA A 474 13.68 -11.23 -24.89
N PHE A 475 12.96 -10.44 -25.66
CA PHE A 475 13.17 -8.99 -25.71
C PHE A 475 11.84 -8.24 -25.75
N ASN A 476 11.74 -7.19 -24.91
CA ASN A 476 10.64 -6.23 -24.89
C ASN A 476 11.19 -4.83 -25.08
N ALA A 477 10.51 -4.03 -25.89
CA ALA A 477 10.81 -2.61 -26.06
C ALA A 477 9.54 -1.78 -25.87
N TYR A 478 9.64 -0.75 -25.06
CA TYR A 478 8.66 0.31 -24.98
C TYR A 478 9.37 1.62 -25.33
N THR A 479 8.79 2.40 -26.23
CA THR A 479 9.26 3.74 -26.56
C THR A 479 8.08 4.69 -26.67
N ASN A 480 8.24 5.89 -26.11
CA ASN A 480 7.22 6.94 -26.13
C ASN A 480 7.88 8.25 -26.55
N LEU A 481 7.49 8.76 -27.71
CA LEU A 481 7.99 10.00 -28.27
C LEU A 481 6.87 11.03 -28.29
N TYR A 482 7.01 12.11 -27.50
CA TYR A 482 6.00 13.14 -27.39
C TYR A 482 6.57 14.54 -27.23
N ILE A 483 5.78 15.52 -27.65
CA ILE A 483 6.03 16.93 -27.39
C ILE A 483 5.15 17.42 -26.26
N LYS A 484 5.75 18.17 -25.35
CA LYS A 484 5.08 18.75 -24.19
C LYS A 484 5.19 20.27 -24.23
N PHE A 485 4.06 20.95 -24.32
CA PHE A 485 4.01 22.40 -24.44
C PHE A 485 2.77 22.98 -23.73
N LYS A 486 2.81 24.29 -23.52
CA LYS A 486 1.68 25.02 -22.92
C LYS A 486 1.02 25.93 -23.95
N VAL A 487 -0.28 25.76 -24.12
CA VAL A 487 -1.11 26.68 -24.89
C VAL A 487 -1.65 27.76 -23.94
N VAL A 488 -1.46 29.04 -24.33
CA VAL A 488 -1.91 30.23 -23.58
C VAL A 488 -1.46 30.22 -22.10
N LYS A 489 -0.33 29.55 -21.76
CA LYS A 489 0.26 29.37 -20.42
C LYS A 489 -0.63 28.61 -19.41
N VAL A 490 -1.81 28.18 -19.79
CA VAL A 490 -2.80 27.53 -18.91
C VAL A 490 -2.97 26.05 -19.25
N LEU A 491 -3.14 25.72 -20.54
CA LEU A 491 -3.37 24.35 -20.99
C LEU A 491 -2.04 23.63 -21.23
N ASN A 492 -1.76 22.55 -20.46
CA ASN A 492 -0.66 21.65 -20.77
C ASN A 492 -1.14 20.64 -21.81
N VAL A 493 -0.38 20.51 -22.89
CA VAL A 493 -0.67 19.59 -24.00
C VAL A 493 0.54 18.66 -24.14
N ASP A 494 0.27 17.36 -24.12
CA ASP A 494 1.21 16.30 -24.44
C ASP A 494 0.66 15.60 -25.70
N LEU A 495 1.43 15.59 -26.79
CA LEU A 495 1.04 14.99 -28.08
C LEU A 495 2.19 14.12 -28.58
N GLY A 496 1.90 12.86 -28.88
CA GLY A 496 2.93 11.93 -29.32
C GLY A 496 2.39 10.56 -29.64
N ALA A 497 3.32 9.61 -29.81
CA ALA A 497 3.00 8.22 -30.06
C ALA A 497 3.85 7.32 -29.16
N ASP A 498 3.26 6.25 -28.67
CA ASP A 498 3.98 5.17 -28.01
C ASP A 498 3.97 3.90 -28.86
N MET A 499 5.05 3.13 -28.73
CA MET A 499 5.21 1.85 -29.40
C MET A 499 5.62 0.80 -28.37
N ARG A 500 5.01 -0.38 -28.46
CA ARG A 500 5.38 -1.60 -27.74
C ARG A 500 5.76 -2.68 -28.73
N TYR A 501 6.85 -3.36 -28.44
CA TYR A 501 7.31 -4.50 -29.21
C TYR A 501 7.80 -5.60 -28.27
N PHE A 502 7.53 -6.83 -28.59
CA PHE A 502 8.11 -7.99 -27.93
C PHE A 502 8.35 -9.14 -28.91
N THR A 503 9.40 -9.89 -28.64
CA THR A 503 9.74 -11.07 -29.45
C THR A 503 8.71 -12.17 -29.25
N SER A 504 8.56 -13.00 -30.27
CA SER A 504 7.62 -14.14 -30.24
C SER A 504 7.96 -15.12 -29.13
N TYR A 505 6.93 -15.56 -28.40
CA TYR A 505 7.00 -16.56 -27.35
C TYR A 505 5.64 -17.26 -27.17
N GLU A 506 5.64 -18.41 -26.51
CA GLU A 506 4.41 -19.11 -26.14
C GLU A 506 3.74 -18.39 -24.97
N ALA A 507 2.89 -17.42 -25.29
CA ALA A 507 2.25 -16.61 -24.27
C ALA A 507 1.35 -17.47 -23.37
N PRO A 508 1.20 -17.11 -22.09
CA PRO A 508 0.22 -17.75 -21.23
C PRO A 508 -1.18 -17.71 -21.85
N ASP A 509 -1.88 -18.82 -21.79
CA ASP A 509 -3.30 -18.90 -22.14
C ASP A 509 -4.16 -18.37 -20.98
N TYR A 510 -5.43 -18.20 -21.20
CA TYR A 510 -6.36 -17.74 -20.17
C TYR A 510 -7.49 -18.76 -19.99
N SER A 511 -7.74 -19.13 -18.74
CA SER A 511 -8.87 -19.97 -18.37
C SER A 511 -10.05 -19.13 -17.88
N PRO A 512 -11.13 -19.01 -18.67
CA PRO A 512 -12.35 -18.31 -18.24
C PRO A 512 -12.93 -18.90 -16.96
N TYR A 513 -12.91 -20.23 -16.86
CA TYR A 513 -13.43 -20.97 -15.70
C TYR A 513 -12.72 -20.59 -14.40
N MET A 514 -11.40 -20.45 -14.46
CA MET A 514 -10.60 -20.06 -13.29
C MET A 514 -10.47 -18.55 -13.12
N GLY A 515 -10.65 -17.76 -14.18
CA GLY A 515 -10.33 -16.36 -14.21
C GLY A 515 -8.83 -16.11 -14.01
N GLN A 516 -7.98 -17.03 -14.52
CA GLN A 516 -6.53 -17.04 -14.31
C GLN A 516 -5.79 -17.34 -15.61
N TYR A 517 -4.55 -16.83 -15.70
CA TYR A 517 -3.63 -17.23 -16.74
C TYR A 517 -3.03 -18.60 -16.44
N THR A 518 -2.83 -19.37 -17.49
CA THR A 518 -2.33 -20.76 -17.47
C THR A 518 -1.19 -20.91 -18.46
N VAL A 519 -0.30 -21.85 -18.22
CA VAL A 519 0.72 -22.25 -19.20
C VAL A 519 0.05 -23.14 -20.23
N GLN A 520 0.33 -22.92 -21.52
CA GLN A 520 -0.18 -23.76 -22.60
C GLN A 520 0.37 -25.17 -22.48
N GLY A 521 -0.52 -26.16 -22.45
CA GLY A 521 -0.19 -27.59 -22.31
C GLY A 521 -0.44 -28.42 -23.58
N ASN A 522 -0.55 -27.80 -24.76
CA ASN A 522 -0.91 -28.47 -26.00
C ASN A 522 0.31 -28.97 -26.81
N GLY A 523 1.51 -28.91 -26.26
CA GLY A 523 2.75 -29.38 -26.91
C GLY A 523 3.05 -28.61 -28.20
N GLU A 524 3.10 -29.30 -29.34
CA GLU A 524 3.41 -28.71 -30.63
C GLU A 524 2.33 -27.76 -31.14
N ASN A 525 1.11 -27.84 -30.59
CA ASN A 525 0.00 -26.94 -30.92
C ASN A 525 -0.04 -25.66 -30.08
N ASN A 526 0.99 -25.39 -29.27
CA ASN A 526 1.08 -24.15 -28.52
C ASN A 526 1.17 -22.94 -29.46
N VAL A 527 0.41 -21.92 -29.13
CA VAL A 527 0.33 -20.68 -29.94
C VAL A 527 1.38 -19.68 -29.50
N LYS A 528 2.11 -19.13 -30.46
CA LYS A 528 3.08 -18.05 -30.23
C LYS A 528 2.49 -16.70 -30.66
N ILE A 529 2.73 -15.69 -29.85
CA ILE A 529 2.39 -14.29 -30.17
C ILE A 529 3.65 -13.41 -30.10
N GLY A 530 3.63 -12.26 -30.76
CA GLY A 530 4.73 -11.29 -30.76
C GLY A 530 5.32 -11.08 -32.16
N ASN A 531 6.49 -10.41 -32.21
CA ASN A 531 7.20 -9.99 -33.43
C ASN A 531 6.47 -8.93 -34.27
N TYR A 532 5.54 -8.19 -33.67
CA TYR A 532 4.90 -7.05 -34.33
C TYR A 532 4.83 -5.86 -33.37
N PRO A 533 4.99 -4.62 -33.87
CA PRO A 533 4.85 -3.43 -33.06
C PRO A 533 3.37 -3.07 -32.86
N ILE A 534 3.03 -2.67 -31.64
CA ILE A 534 1.72 -2.08 -31.29
C ILE A 534 1.96 -0.59 -31.08
N VAL A 535 1.31 0.23 -31.89
CA VAL A 535 1.49 1.70 -31.87
C VAL A 535 0.17 2.36 -31.48
N ASN A 536 0.25 3.29 -30.51
CA ASN A 536 -0.83 4.16 -30.10
C ASN A 536 -0.43 5.62 -30.35
N VAL A 537 -1.40 6.46 -30.76
CA VAL A 537 -1.19 7.88 -31.08
C VAL A 537 -2.15 8.74 -30.28
#